data_21703948afe79de3e7b568ec5ae19bb3
#
_entry.id   21703948afe79de3e7b568ec5ae19bb3
#
_cell.length_a   1.000
_cell.length_b   1.000
_cell.length_c   1.000
_cell.angle_alpha   90.00
_cell.angle_beta   90.00
_cell.angle_gamma   90.00
#
_symmetry.space_group_name_H-M   'P 1'
#
loop_
_entity.id
_entity.type
_entity.pdbx_description
1 polymer ?
#
loop_
_entity_poly.entity_id
_entity_poly.type
_entity_poly.pdbx_seq_one_letter_code
_entity_poly.pdbx_strand_id
1 'polypeptide(L)'
;MPVLFCIVGLCGDFLTTLTGEYNYFDPSLIQYINPLEIINKFFALSPIAIAYGLLNGFYEEFFFLGLITSVKEENKWYALIFSTLVRISFHTYQGIIWAIAIGVILGLFYYFMYKNVVKNLLPFFLMHALTDMFGTGFIYLLISWNY
;
A
#
# COMPACT_ATOMS: atom_id res chain seq x y z
N MET A 1 -8.81 4.68 9.47
CA MET A 1 -8.62 4.66 8.01
C MET A 1 -7.70 5.80 7.52
N PRO A 2 -8.02 7.10 7.67
CA PRO A 2 -7.17 8.17 7.11
C PRO A 2 -5.72 8.13 7.58
N VAL A 3 -5.49 7.92 8.88
CA VAL A 3 -4.13 7.84 9.45
C VAL A 3 -3.32 6.69 8.84
N LEU A 4 -3.94 5.52 8.67
CA LEU A 4 -3.28 4.36 8.05
C LEU A 4 -2.91 4.68 6.60
N PHE A 5 -3.82 5.34 5.87
CA PHE A 5 -3.57 5.79 4.50
C PHE A 5 -2.38 6.76 4.41
N CYS A 6 -2.34 7.76 5.28
CA CYS A 6 -1.22 8.70 5.31
C CYS A 6 0.12 7.99 5.61
N ILE A 7 0.14 7.05 6.56
CA ILE A 7 1.37 6.32 6.91
C ILE A 7 1.85 5.49 5.72
N VAL A 8 0.95 4.71 5.10
CA VAL A 8 1.30 3.86 3.95
C VAL A 8 1.74 4.71 2.77
N GLY A 9 1.02 5.80 2.48
CA GLY A 9 1.37 6.72 1.40
C GLY A 9 2.72 7.41 1.62
N LEU A 10 3.01 7.90 2.84
CA LEU A 10 4.31 8.49 3.14
C LEU A 10 5.45 7.46 3.07
N CYS A 11 5.20 6.20 3.45
CA CYS A 11 6.16 5.13 3.24
C CYS A 11 6.44 4.91 1.73
N GLY A 12 5.42 4.98 0.89
CA GLY A 12 5.56 4.90 -0.57
C GLY A 12 6.39 6.05 -1.13
N ASP A 13 6.09 7.31 -0.75
CA ASP A 13 6.86 8.49 -1.16
C ASP A 13 8.34 8.37 -0.72
N PHE A 14 8.57 7.89 0.51
CA PHE A 14 9.91 7.67 1.02
C PHE A 14 10.66 6.60 0.21
N LEU A 15 10.02 5.49 -0.08
CA LEU A 15 10.62 4.41 -0.88
C LEU A 15 10.94 4.87 -2.30
N THR A 16 10.04 5.59 -2.95
CA THR A 16 10.26 6.14 -4.30
C THR A 16 11.46 7.10 -4.30
N THR A 17 11.58 7.92 -3.25
CA THR A 17 12.72 8.83 -3.11
C THR A 17 14.02 8.05 -2.85
N LEU A 18 13.97 7.00 -2.03
CA LEU A 18 15.13 6.16 -1.70
C LEU A 18 15.62 5.37 -2.92
N THR A 19 14.72 4.91 -3.79
CA THR A 19 15.06 4.20 -5.03
C THR A 19 15.61 5.13 -6.11
N GLY A 20 15.50 6.45 -5.91
CA GLY A 20 15.96 7.45 -6.87
C GLY A 20 15.03 7.64 -8.07
N GLU A 21 13.82 7.05 -8.04
CA GLU A 21 12.84 7.21 -9.11
C GLU A 21 12.29 8.63 -9.15
N TYR A 22 11.97 9.20 -7.98
CA TYR A 22 11.51 10.58 -7.82
C TYR A 22 11.72 11.06 -6.39
N ASN A 23 12.12 12.34 -6.21
CA ASN A 23 12.30 12.93 -4.88
C ASN A 23 11.04 13.69 -4.43
N TYR A 24 10.13 13.03 -3.74
CA TYR A 24 8.91 13.64 -3.19
C TYR A 24 9.17 14.60 -2.02
N PHE A 25 10.36 14.59 -1.43
CA PHE A 25 10.74 15.49 -0.33
C PHE A 25 11.52 16.73 -0.79
N ASP A 26 11.55 16.99 -2.09
CA ASP A 26 12.12 18.22 -2.62
C ASP A 26 11.27 19.42 -2.18
N PRO A 27 11.84 20.42 -1.47
CA PRO A 27 11.10 21.59 -1.02
C PRO A 27 10.46 22.40 -2.17
N SER A 28 10.98 22.31 -3.39
CA SER A 28 10.39 22.99 -4.55
C SER A 28 9.00 22.48 -4.90
N LEU A 29 8.65 21.25 -4.47
CA LEU A 29 7.32 20.66 -4.72
C LEU A 29 6.20 21.32 -3.92
N ILE A 30 6.52 22.05 -2.84
CA ILE A 30 5.51 22.69 -1.98
C ILE A 30 4.59 23.62 -2.79
N GLN A 31 5.11 24.31 -3.78
CA GLN A 31 4.34 25.19 -4.66
C GLN A 31 3.30 24.46 -5.54
N TYR A 32 3.48 23.17 -5.76
CA TYR A 32 2.58 22.33 -6.57
C TYR A 32 1.57 21.54 -5.72
N ILE A 33 1.61 21.67 -4.40
CA ILE A 33 0.67 20.97 -3.52
C ILE A 33 -0.71 21.63 -3.65
N ASN A 34 -1.66 20.84 -4.11
CA ASN A 34 -3.05 21.22 -4.22
C ASN A 34 -3.95 20.11 -3.68
N PRO A 35 -4.59 20.28 -2.50
CA PRO A 35 -5.47 19.26 -1.94
C PRO A 35 -6.65 18.87 -2.83
N LEU A 36 -7.08 19.75 -3.77
CA LEU A 36 -8.15 19.44 -4.71
C LEU A 36 -7.75 18.40 -5.75
N GLU A 37 -6.44 18.18 -5.94
CA GLU A 37 -5.95 17.15 -6.87
C GLU A 37 -6.38 15.74 -6.48
N ILE A 38 -6.57 15.45 -5.20
CA ILE A 38 -7.15 14.18 -4.74
C ILE A 38 -8.51 13.96 -5.38
N ILE A 39 -9.33 15.01 -5.42
CA ILE A 39 -10.69 14.96 -5.98
C ILE A 39 -10.61 14.75 -7.50
N ASN A 40 -9.73 15.49 -8.19
CA ASN A 40 -9.53 15.35 -9.62
C ASN A 40 -9.07 13.94 -9.99
N LYS A 41 -8.07 13.40 -9.27
CA LYS A 41 -7.58 12.04 -9.47
C LYS A 41 -8.66 10.98 -9.19
N PHE A 42 -9.50 11.21 -8.17
CA PHE A 42 -10.62 10.31 -7.88
C PHE A 42 -11.61 10.24 -9.04
N PHE A 43 -12.01 11.39 -9.61
CA PHE A 43 -12.92 11.43 -10.75
C PHE A 43 -12.29 10.95 -12.08
N ALA A 44 -10.97 10.91 -12.16
CA ALA A 44 -10.25 10.36 -13.30
C ALA A 44 -10.15 8.82 -13.29
N LEU A 45 -10.50 8.17 -12.17
CA LEU A 45 -10.46 6.70 -12.08
C LEU A 45 -11.48 6.05 -13.02
N SER A 46 -11.01 5.09 -13.80
CA SER A 46 -11.93 4.27 -14.60
C SER A 46 -12.68 3.27 -13.71
N PRO A 47 -13.92 2.89 -14.06
CA PRO A 47 -14.65 1.84 -13.33
C PRO A 47 -13.89 0.51 -13.24
N ILE A 48 -13.07 0.19 -14.24
CA ILE A 48 -12.23 -1.01 -14.26
C ILE A 48 -11.12 -0.91 -13.22
N ALA A 49 -10.46 0.26 -13.09
CA ALA A 49 -9.42 0.47 -12.07
C ALA A 49 -10.00 0.33 -10.65
N ILE A 50 -11.20 0.86 -10.43
CA ILE A 50 -11.90 0.74 -9.14
C ILE A 50 -12.22 -0.73 -8.85
N ALA A 51 -12.83 -1.45 -9.81
CA ALA A 51 -13.16 -2.85 -9.64
C ALA A 51 -11.91 -3.72 -9.40
N TYR A 52 -10.85 -3.48 -10.16
CA TYR A 52 -9.57 -4.17 -10.02
C TYR A 52 -8.97 -3.94 -8.62
N GLY A 53 -8.83 -2.68 -8.20
CA GLY A 53 -8.26 -2.35 -6.89
C GLY A 53 -9.05 -2.96 -5.73
N LEU A 54 -10.40 -2.93 -5.80
CA LEU A 54 -11.24 -3.55 -4.77
C LEU A 54 -11.07 -5.08 -4.72
N LEU A 55 -11.04 -5.74 -5.87
CA LEU A 55 -10.87 -7.19 -5.94
C LEU A 55 -9.47 -7.60 -5.49
N ASN A 56 -8.44 -6.89 -5.96
CA ASN A 56 -7.06 -7.19 -5.63
C ASN A 56 -6.78 -6.98 -4.13
N GLY A 57 -7.19 -5.83 -3.59
CA GLY A 57 -7.03 -5.53 -2.17
C GLY A 57 -7.76 -6.55 -1.28
N PHE A 58 -8.99 -6.97 -1.67
CA PHE A 58 -9.70 -8.03 -0.97
C PHE A 58 -8.95 -9.36 -1.04
N TYR A 59 -8.57 -9.79 -2.25
CA TYR A 59 -7.93 -11.08 -2.48
C TYR A 59 -6.59 -11.18 -1.78
N GLU A 60 -5.72 -10.18 -1.95
CA GLU A 60 -4.39 -10.20 -1.37
C GLU A 60 -4.41 -10.13 0.16
N GLU A 61 -5.17 -9.24 0.76
CA GLU A 61 -5.19 -9.15 2.22
C GLU A 61 -5.96 -10.30 2.87
N PHE A 62 -6.95 -10.86 2.21
CA PHE A 62 -7.56 -12.11 2.68
C PHE A 62 -6.55 -13.25 2.69
N PHE A 63 -5.75 -13.37 1.65
CA PHE A 63 -4.71 -14.41 1.56
C PHE A 63 -3.55 -14.13 2.52
N PHE A 64 -2.94 -12.94 2.42
CA PHE A 64 -1.71 -12.65 3.14
C PHE A 64 -1.92 -12.37 4.65
N LEU A 65 -3.05 -11.81 5.03
CA LEU A 65 -3.33 -11.43 6.41
C LEU A 65 -4.36 -12.35 7.05
N GLY A 66 -5.44 -12.67 6.33
CA GLY A 66 -6.52 -13.52 6.83
C GLY A 66 -6.05 -14.96 7.10
N LEU A 67 -5.35 -15.59 6.16
CA LEU A 67 -4.85 -16.95 6.33
C LEU A 67 -3.81 -17.06 7.45
N ILE A 68 -2.87 -16.10 7.54
CA ILE A 68 -1.87 -16.12 8.62
C ILE A 68 -2.53 -16.10 9.99
N THR A 69 -3.57 -15.28 10.14
CA THR A 69 -4.23 -15.11 11.43
C THR A 69 -5.14 -16.28 11.81
N SER A 70 -5.52 -17.12 10.83
CA SER A 70 -6.31 -18.34 11.04
C SER A 70 -5.47 -19.57 11.43
N VAL A 71 -4.15 -19.50 11.28
CA VAL A 71 -3.23 -20.60 11.61
C VAL A 71 -3.05 -20.70 13.13
N LYS A 72 -2.85 -21.93 13.63
CA LYS A 72 -2.54 -22.17 15.05
C LYS A 72 -1.31 -21.39 15.50
N GLU A 73 -1.29 -20.95 16.75
CA GLU A 73 -0.22 -20.08 17.30
C GLU A 73 1.18 -20.69 17.12
N GLU A 74 1.32 -22.00 17.28
CA GLU A 74 2.58 -22.75 17.10
C GLU A 74 3.18 -22.65 15.69
N ASN A 75 2.33 -22.44 14.68
CA ASN A 75 2.72 -22.37 13.25
C ASN A 75 2.72 -20.95 12.68
N LYS A 76 2.41 -19.93 13.48
CA LYS A 76 2.26 -18.56 13.00
C LYS A 76 3.50 -17.98 12.33
N TRP A 77 4.68 -18.29 12.87
CA TRP A 77 5.94 -17.82 12.29
C TRP A 77 6.21 -18.43 10.92
N TYR A 78 5.93 -19.71 10.75
CA TYR A 78 6.06 -20.35 9.44
C TYR A 78 5.06 -19.77 8.44
N ALA A 79 3.81 -19.55 8.84
CA ALA A 79 2.80 -18.93 8.01
C ALA A 79 3.18 -17.49 7.64
N LEU A 80 3.73 -16.70 8.57
CA LEU A 80 4.18 -15.34 8.33
C LEU A 80 5.33 -15.29 7.33
N ILE A 81 6.36 -16.15 7.51
CA ILE A 81 7.50 -16.23 6.59
C ILE A 81 7.00 -16.65 5.20
N PHE A 82 6.19 -17.70 5.13
CA PHE A 82 5.64 -18.18 3.85
C PHE A 82 4.84 -17.08 3.14
N SER A 83 3.93 -16.41 3.83
CA SER A 83 3.13 -15.32 3.28
C SER A 83 4.00 -14.15 2.80
N THR A 84 5.02 -13.78 3.57
CA THR A 84 5.96 -12.72 3.19
C THR A 84 6.71 -13.09 1.90
N LEU A 85 7.20 -14.33 1.80
CA LEU A 85 7.90 -14.80 0.59
C LEU A 85 6.97 -14.83 -0.63
N VAL A 86 5.73 -15.28 -0.46
CA VAL A 86 4.74 -15.27 -1.54
C VAL A 86 4.41 -13.83 -1.95
N ARG A 87 4.19 -12.91 -0.99
CA ARG A 87 3.93 -11.49 -1.29
C ARG A 87 5.12 -10.86 -2.04
N ILE A 88 6.36 -11.11 -1.64
CA ILE A 88 7.55 -10.66 -2.38
C ILE A 88 7.50 -11.19 -3.82
N SER A 89 7.26 -12.50 -4.00
CA SER A 89 7.23 -13.13 -5.32
C SER A 89 6.16 -12.51 -6.22
N PHE A 90 4.99 -12.19 -5.68
CA PHE A 90 3.89 -11.56 -6.41
C PHE A 90 4.26 -10.15 -6.90
N HIS A 91 5.09 -9.41 -6.17
CA HIS A 91 5.44 -8.02 -6.48
C HIS A 91 6.76 -7.85 -7.24
N THR A 92 7.43 -8.94 -7.63
CA THR A 92 8.71 -8.88 -8.37
C THR A 92 8.62 -8.15 -9.71
N TYR A 93 7.42 -8.10 -10.32
CA TYR A 93 7.18 -7.35 -11.56
C TYR A 93 7.37 -5.83 -11.40
N GLN A 94 7.27 -5.31 -10.16
CA GLN A 94 7.54 -3.90 -9.83
C GLN A 94 9.04 -3.64 -9.56
N GLY A 95 9.88 -4.67 -9.64
CA GLY A 95 11.29 -4.63 -9.27
C GLY A 95 11.54 -5.19 -7.87
N ILE A 96 12.75 -5.74 -7.68
CA ILE A 96 13.09 -6.50 -6.46
C ILE A 96 13.06 -5.63 -5.19
N ILE A 97 13.45 -4.36 -5.29
CA ILE A 97 13.46 -3.43 -4.14
C ILE A 97 12.03 -3.17 -3.67
N TRP A 98 11.12 -2.87 -4.61
CA TRP A 98 9.71 -2.68 -4.33
C TRP A 98 9.05 -3.95 -3.81
N ALA A 99 9.37 -5.11 -4.38
CA ALA A 99 8.86 -6.39 -3.92
C ALA A 99 9.23 -6.67 -2.46
N ILE A 100 10.49 -6.40 -2.08
CA ILE A 100 10.95 -6.55 -0.69
C ILE A 100 10.27 -5.52 0.21
N ALA A 101 10.17 -4.27 -0.21
CA ALA A 101 9.53 -3.22 0.58
C ALA A 101 8.04 -3.54 0.85
N ILE A 102 7.29 -3.92 -0.17
CA ILE A 102 5.87 -4.28 -0.04
C ILE A 102 5.72 -5.57 0.78
N GLY A 103 6.50 -6.61 0.48
CA GLY A 103 6.37 -7.91 1.15
C GLY A 103 6.83 -7.87 2.61
N VAL A 104 7.96 -7.21 2.91
CA VAL A 104 8.53 -7.17 4.25
C VAL A 104 7.98 -5.97 5.03
N ILE A 105 8.21 -4.75 4.56
CA ILE A 105 7.88 -3.55 5.35
C ILE A 105 6.37 -3.40 5.50
N LEU A 106 5.63 -3.32 4.40
CA LEU A 106 4.17 -3.16 4.45
C LEU A 106 3.49 -4.42 4.96
N GLY A 107 3.96 -5.62 4.57
CA GLY A 107 3.40 -6.88 5.01
C GLY A 107 3.50 -7.08 6.52
N LEU A 108 4.68 -6.84 7.12
CA LEU A 108 4.86 -6.92 8.58
C LEU A 108 4.11 -5.81 9.31
N PHE A 109 4.09 -4.59 8.74
CA PHE A 109 3.32 -3.48 9.29
C PHE A 109 1.83 -3.82 9.35
N TYR A 110 1.23 -4.35 8.29
CA TYR A 110 -0.17 -4.78 8.26
C TYR A 110 -0.44 -5.89 9.26
N TYR A 111 0.43 -6.90 9.31
CA TYR A 111 0.30 -7.99 10.28
C TYR A 111 0.32 -7.48 11.72
N PHE A 112 1.28 -6.61 12.06
CA PHE A 112 1.40 -6.02 13.38
C PHE A 112 0.18 -5.16 13.75
N MET A 113 -0.27 -4.31 12.84
CA MET A 113 -1.46 -3.47 13.03
C MET A 113 -2.72 -4.31 13.21
N TYR A 114 -2.89 -5.34 12.38
CA TYR A 114 -4.04 -6.24 12.50
C TYR A 114 -4.04 -6.99 13.83
N LYS A 115 -2.89 -7.52 14.23
CA LYS A 115 -2.78 -8.32 15.47
C LYS A 115 -3.02 -7.49 16.73
N ASN A 116 -2.52 -6.25 16.78
CA ASN A 116 -2.45 -5.48 18.01
C ASN A 116 -3.41 -4.29 18.09
N VAL A 117 -3.83 -3.73 16.96
CA VAL A 117 -4.57 -2.45 16.92
C VAL A 117 -5.95 -2.60 16.29
N VAL A 118 -6.04 -3.10 15.07
CA VAL A 118 -7.28 -3.13 14.28
C VAL A 118 -7.63 -4.57 13.93
N LYS A 119 -8.39 -5.25 14.78
CA LYS A 119 -8.79 -6.65 14.58
C LYS A 119 -9.95 -6.82 13.57
N ASN A 120 -9.82 -6.16 12.42
CA ASN A 120 -10.78 -6.19 11.33
C ASN A 120 -10.01 -6.09 10.01
N LEU A 121 -10.26 -6.98 9.06
CA LEU A 121 -9.57 -7.01 7.76
C LEU A 121 -10.04 -5.91 6.81
N LEU A 122 -11.28 -5.44 6.94
CA LEU A 122 -11.85 -4.47 6.02
C LEU A 122 -11.01 -3.18 5.85
N PRO A 123 -10.45 -2.57 6.92
CA PRO A 123 -9.55 -1.43 6.75
C PRO A 123 -8.33 -1.71 5.87
N PHE A 124 -7.77 -2.92 5.97
CA PHE A 124 -6.59 -3.30 5.18
C PHE A 124 -6.96 -3.56 3.71
N PHE A 125 -8.10 -4.19 3.45
CA PHE A 125 -8.63 -4.35 2.09
C PHE A 125 -8.83 -3.00 1.40
N LEU A 126 -9.48 -2.05 2.08
CA LEU A 126 -9.73 -0.73 1.54
C LEU A 126 -8.43 0.07 1.35
N MET A 127 -7.48 -0.08 2.26
CA MET A 127 -6.17 0.55 2.12
C MET A 127 -5.42 0.05 0.90
N HIS A 128 -5.34 -1.27 0.75
CA HIS A 128 -4.70 -1.88 -0.40
C HIS A 128 -5.40 -1.45 -1.71
N ALA A 129 -6.73 -1.52 -1.73
CA ALA A 129 -7.51 -1.07 -2.89
C ALA A 129 -7.23 0.41 -3.25
N LEU A 130 -7.12 1.29 -2.27
CA LEU A 130 -6.78 2.70 -2.51
C LEU A 130 -5.36 2.87 -3.06
N THR A 131 -4.38 2.11 -2.55
CA THR A 131 -3.02 2.15 -3.09
C THR A 131 -2.94 1.63 -4.52
N ASP A 132 -3.74 0.63 -4.87
CA ASP A 132 -3.83 0.14 -6.24
C ASP A 132 -4.48 1.14 -7.20
N MET A 133 -5.50 1.88 -6.72
CA MET A 133 -6.21 2.87 -7.52
C MET A 133 -5.41 4.14 -7.76
N PHE A 134 -4.69 4.60 -6.73
CA PHE A 134 -4.03 5.92 -6.73
C PHE A 134 -2.51 5.86 -6.73
N GLY A 135 -1.92 4.68 -6.64
CA GLY A 135 -0.49 4.52 -6.37
C GLY A 135 -0.18 4.66 -4.87
N THR A 136 1.06 4.39 -4.52
CA THR A 136 1.49 4.27 -3.12
C THR A 136 1.89 5.58 -2.46
N GLY A 137 1.92 6.72 -3.19
CA GLY A 137 2.44 8.00 -2.67
C GLY A 137 1.34 8.91 -2.12
N PHE A 138 1.50 9.41 -0.89
CA PHE A 138 0.62 10.43 -0.30
C PHE A 138 0.91 11.83 -0.87
N ILE A 139 2.19 12.21 -0.96
CA ILE A 139 2.61 13.48 -1.55
C ILE A 139 2.28 13.48 -3.05
N TYR A 140 2.49 12.35 -3.73
CA TYR A 140 2.05 12.14 -5.10
C TYR A 140 0.58 12.50 -5.34
N LEU A 141 -0.30 12.15 -4.40
CA LEU A 141 -1.73 12.47 -4.52
C LEU A 141 -2.03 13.97 -4.45
N LEU A 142 -1.20 14.72 -3.70
CA LEU A 142 -1.40 16.15 -3.47
C LEU A 142 -0.77 17.03 -4.56
N ILE A 143 0.18 16.50 -5.34
CA ILE A 143 0.87 17.29 -6.37
C ILE A 143 0.01 17.39 -7.62
N SER A 144 -0.20 18.62 -8.10
CA SER A 144 -0.73 18.86 -9.43
C SER A 144 0.39 18.78 -10.47
N TRP A 145 0.31 17.75 -11.33
CA TRP A 145 1.18 17.63 -12.49
C TRP A 145 0.60 18.50 -13.61
N ASN A 146 1.11 19.72 -13.75
CA ASN A 146 0.82 20.50 -14.95
C ASN A 146 1.62 19.87 -16.11
N TYR A 147 0.96 18.99 -16.89
CA TYR A 147 1.44 18.57 -18.21
C TYR A 147 1.10 19.63 -19.25
#